data_90a602c3dc884c2b1be789bc76b4f293
#
_entry.id   90a602c3dc884c2b1be789bc76b4f293
#
_cell.length_a   1.000
_cell.length_b   1.000
_cell.length_c   1.000
_cell.angle_alpha   90.00
_cell.angle_beta   90.00
_cell.angle_gamma   90.00
#
_symmetry.space_group_name_H-M   'P 1'
#
loop_
_entity.id
_entity.type
_entity.pdbx_description
1 polymer ?
#
loop_
_entity_poly.entity_id
_entity_poly.type
_entity_poly.pdbx_seq_one_letter_code
_entity_poly.pdbx_strand_id
1 'polypeptide(L)'
;MAKTALELTPEEKLAYRPREAIERRQEAENHQGEERWQQAQQLARQAAKVLYEEFGAVRVLLFGSAVRRASFTPWSDVDLAAWGIPPERFYAAVAAVTGLSADMRVDLVDPEDCRPALRAHIAHGGVEL
;
A
#
# COMPACT_ATOMS: atom_id res chain seq x y z
N MET A 1 -37.67 16.00 17.91
CA MET A 1 -36.74 17.01 18.44
C MET A 1 -35.43 16.32 18.80
N ALA A 2 -34.32 16.75 18.20
CA ALA A 2 -33.03 16.16 18.50
C ALA A 2 -32.59 16.49 19.93
N LYS A 3 -32.24 15.47 20.71
CA LYS A 3 -31.72 15.66 22.09
C LYS A 3 -30.22 15.89 22.02
N THR A 4 -29.73 16.85 22.78
CA THR A 4 -28.30 17.00 23.02
C THR A 4 -27.83 15.96 24.06
N ALA A 5 -26.50 15.76 24.17
CA ALA A 5 -25.94 14.84 25.15
C ALA A 5 -26.33 15.20 26.62
N LEU A 6 -26.60 16.50 26.90
CA LEU A 6 -27.03 16.98 28.21
C LEU A 6 -28.51 16.70 28.53
N GLU A 7 -29.31 16.45 27.50
CA GLU A 7 -30.73 16.17 27.61
C GLU A 7 -31.05 14.68 27.71
N LEU A 8 -30.04 13.82 27.54
CA LEU A 8 -30.21 12.38 27.61
C LEU A 8 -30.48 11.92 29.04
N THR A 9 -31.44 11.01 29.24
CA THR A 9 -31.65 10.33 30.47
C THR A 9 -30.46 9.42 30.81
N PRO A 10 -30.25 8.99 32.05
CA PRO A 10 -29.19 8.01 32.37
C PRO A 10 -29.31 6.72 31.59
N GLU A 11 -30.51 6.25 31.29
CA GLU A 11 -30.76 5.06 30.48
C GLU A 11 -30.37 5.30 29.03
N GLU A 12 -30.70 6.47 28.47
CA GLU A 12 -30.32 6.85 27.11
C GLU A 12 -28.81 7.00 26.99
N LYS A 13 -28.14 7.54 28.01
CA LYS A 13 -26.68 7.64 28.07
C LYS A 13 -26.00 6.28 28.08
N LEU A 14 -26.57 5.31 28.80
CA LEU A 14 -26.08 3.93 28.79
C LEU A 14 -26.28 3.26 27.44
N ALA A 15 -27.42 3.53 26.80
CA ALA A 15 -27.71 2.99 25.47
C ALA A 15 -26.82 3.61 24.35
N TYR A 16 -26.37 4.85 24.52
CA TYR A 16 -25.56 5.56 23.54
C TYR A 16 -24.16 4.97 23.37
N ARG A 17 -23.51 4.54 24.42
CA ARG A 17 -22.20 3.85 24.43
C ARG A 17 -21.18 4.39 23.43
N PRO A 18 -20.65 5.63 23.58
CA PRO A 18 -19.70 6.22 22.63
C PRO A 18 -18.44 5.40 22.47
N ARG A 19 -18.00 4.71 23.53
CA ARG A 19 -16.82 3.85 23.52
C ARG A 19 -16.98 2.68 22.55
N GLU A 20 -18.12 2.01 22.56
CA GLU A 20 -18.40 0.90 21.63
C GLU A 20 -18.50 1.40 20.19
N ALA A 21 -19.06 2.60 19.96
CA ALA A 21 -19.11 3.19 18.64
C ALA A 21 -17.72 3.51 18.10
N ILE A 22 -16.80 3.99 18.95
CA ILE A 22 -15.40 4.24 18.59
C ILE A 22 -14.69 2.93 18.28
N GLU A 23 -14.86 1.90 19.12
CA GLU A 23 -14.27 0.59 18.92
C GLU A 23 -14.72 -0.05 17.61
N ARG A 24 -16.03 0.02 17.29
CA ARG A 24 -16.56 -0.49 16.00
C ARG A 24 -16.00 0.26 14.79
N ARG A 25 -15.82 1.56 14.91
CA ARG A 25 -15.20 2.36 13.85
C ARG A 25 -13.76 1.95 13.64
N GLN A 26 -12.99 1.74 14.71
CA GLN A 26 -11.60 1.29 14.64
C GLN A 26 -11.50 -0.10 14.02
N GLU A 27 -12.38 -1.02 14.37
CA GLU A 27 -12.44 -2.35 13.79
C GLU A 27 -12.73 -2.29 12.27
N ALA A 28 -13.68 -1.44 11.86
CA ALA A 28 -14.00 -1.25 10.46
C ALA A 28 -12.83 -0.63 9.69
N GLU A 29 -12.16 0.36 10.26
CA GLU A 29 -10.96 0.97 9.66
C GLU A 29 -9.81 -0.03 9.55
N ASN A 30 -9.59 -0.85 10.58
CA ASN A 30 -8.59 -1.91 10.57
C ASN A 30 -8.89 -2.97 9.51
N HIS A 31 -10.16 -3.35 9.36
CA HIS A 31 -10.58 -4.30 8.34
C HIS A 31 -10.34 -3.75 6.92
N GLN A 32 -10.72 -2.50 6.67
CA GLN A 32 -10.47 -1.82 5.40
C GLN A 32 -8.98 -1.70 5.12
N GLY A 33 -8.19 -1.38 6.14
CA GLY A 33 -6.74 -1.30 6.04
C GLY A 33 -6.11 -2.63 5.71
N GLU A 34 -6.60 -3.72 6.29
CA GLU A 34 -6.14 -5.08 5.99
C GLU A 34 -6.47 -5.47 4.56
N GLU A 35 -7.70 -5.23 4.11
CA GLU A 35 -8.10 -5.50 2.73
C GLU A 35 -7.25 -4.72 1.74
N ARG A 36 -7.01 -3.44 2.00
CA ARG A 36 -6.18 -2.60 1.15
C ARG A 36 -4.74 -3.09 1.11
N TRP A 37 -4.18 -3.52 2.24
CA TRP A 37 -2.84 -4.08 2.28
C TRP A 37 -2.75 -5.40 1.50
N GLN A 38 -3.76 -6.27 1.60
CA GLN A 38 -3.84 -7.49 0.80
C GLN A 38 -3.94 -7.18 -0.69
N GLN A 39 -4.70 -6.18 -1.07
CA GLN A 39 -4.76 -5.70 -2.47
C GLN A 39 -3.40 -5.20 -2.94
N ALA A 40 -2.66 -4.48 -2.08
CA ALA A 40 -1.32 -4.02 -2.38
C ALA A 40 -0.35 -5.19 -2.63
N GLN A 41 -0.44 -6.25 -1.82
CA GLN A 41 0.38 -7.46 -2.01
C GLN A 41 0.09 -8.15 -3.34
N GLN A 42 -1.18 -8.28 -3.69
CA GLN A 42 -1.61 -8.87 -4.97
C GLN A 42 -1.15 -8.01 -6.15
N LEU A 43 -1.32 -6.70 -6.04
CA LEU A 43 -0.89 -5.76 -7.08
C LEU A 43 0.62 -5.80 -7.28
N ALA A 44 1.39 -5.88 -6.19
CA ALA A 44 2.84 -6.01 -6.25
C ALA A 44 3.26 -7.28 -7.00
N ARG A 45 2.62 -8.41 -6.71
CA ARG A 45 2.90 -9.66 -7.41
C ARG A 45 2.51 -9.61 -8.88
N GLN A 46 1.37 -9.01 -9.20
CA GLN A 46 0.93 -8.82 -10.57
C GLN A 46 1.90 -7.94 -11.35
N ALA A 47 2.34 -6.84 -10.76
CA ALA A 47 3.32 -5.94 -11.35
C ALA A 47 4.67 -6.64 -11.56
N ALA A 48 5.14 -7.40 -10.57
CA ALA A 48 6.37 -8.17 -10.69
C ALA A 48 6.30 -9.16 -11.86
N LYS A 49 5.17 -9.85 -12.01
CA LYS A 49 4.96 -10.78 -13.13
C LYS A 49 5.09 -10.08 -14.48
N VAL A 50 4.47 -8.91 -14.63
CA VAL A 50 4.58 -8.09 -15.84
C VAL A 50 6.05 -7.71 -16.12
N LEU A 51 6.76 -7.28 -15.07
CA LEU A 51 8.16 -6.88 -15.20
C LEU A 51 9.07 -8.04 -15.61
N TYR A 52 8.88 -9.22 -15.03
CA TYR A 52 9.65 -10.41 -15.39
C TYR A 52 9.34 -10.91 -16.81
N GLU A 53 8.06 -11.04 -17.14
CA GLU A 53 7.63 -11.67 -18.39
C GLU A 53 7.71 -10.74 -19.60
N GLU A 54 7.41 -9.46 -19.42
CA GLU A 54 7.27 -8.53 -20.54
C GLU A 54 8.44 -7.58 -20.69
N PHE A 55 9.19 -7.30 -19.63
CA PHE A 55 10.25 -6.27 -19.64
C PHE A 55 11.64 -6.82 -19.34
N GLY A 56 11.76 -8.12 -19.12
CA GLY A 56 13.05 -8.76 -18.93
C GLY A 56 13.71 -8.49 -17.59
N ALA A 57 12.96 -8.08 -16.57
CA ALA A 57 13.49 -7.93 -15.22
C ALA A 57 14.09 -9.25 -14.74
N VAL A 58 15.25 -9.19 -14.10
CA VAL A 58 15.91 -10.37 -13.52
C VAL A 58 15.67 -10.45 -12.00
N ARG A 59 15.29 -9.35 -11.40
CA ARG A 59 14.98 -9.28 -9.98
C ARG A 59 14.01 -8.13 -9.71
N VAL A 60 13.01 -8.36 -8.86
CA VAL A 60 12.04 -7.34 -8.43
C VAL A 60 11.92 -7.42 -6.92
N LEU A 61 12.02 -6.27 -6.24
CA LEU A 61 11.78 -6.13 -4.81
C LEU A 61 10.61 -5.21 -4.55
N LEU A 62 9.78 -5.60 -3.58
CA LEU A 62 8.83 -4.70 -2.94
C LEU A 62 9.54 -4.01 -1.79
N PHE A 63 9.46 -2.68 -1.72
CA PHE A 63 10.03 -1.92 -0.61
C PHE A 63 9.04 -0.85 -0.14
N GLY A 64 9.43 -0.07 0.87
CA GLY A 64 8.59 0.99 1.41
C GLY A 64 7.46 0.49 2.30
N SER A 65 6.41 1.29 2.42
CA SER A 65 5.34 1.06 3.39
C SER A 65 4.51 -0.20 3.15
N ALA A 66 4.43 -0.68 1.91
CA ALA A 66 3.66 -1.89 1.57
C ALA A 66 4.31 -3.19 2.06
N VAL A 67 5.59 -3.16 2.46
CA VAL A 67 6.30 -4.35 2.96
C VAL A 67 5.68 -4.87 4.25
N ARG A 68 5.23 -3.97 5.13
CA ARG A 68 4.68 -4.32 6.44
C ARG A 68 3.29 -3.75 6.62
N ARG A 69 2.37 -4.58 7.11
CA ARG A 69 1.01 -4.14 7.41
C ARG A 69 1.00 -2.93 8.36
N ALA A 70 1.86 -2.93 9.38
CA ALA A 70 1.93 -1.85 10.37
C ALA A 70 2.35 -0.49 9.79
N SER A 71 3.11 -0.49 8.68
CA SER A 71 3.58 0.72 8.01
C SER A 71 2.64 1.19 6.91
N PHE A 72 1.67 0.38 6.53
CA PHE A 72 0.77 0.65 5.42
C PHE A 72 -0.38 1.55 5.86
N THR A 73 -0.58 2.64 5.13
CA THR A 73 -1.62 3.64 5.42
C THR A 73 -2.63 3.70 4.26
N PRO A 74 -3.79 4.38 4.44
CA PRO A 74 -4.73 4.59 3.33
C PRO A 74 -4.15 5.34 2.13
N TRP A 75 -3.06 6.07 2.32
CA TRP A 75 -2.36 6.83 1.26
C TRP A 75 -1.11 6.14 0.74
N SER A 76 -0.79 4.97 1.28
CA SER A 76 0.39 4.23 0.84
C SER A 76 0.23 3.68 -0.56
N ASP A 77 1.35 3.67 -1.29
CA ASP A 77 1.47 3.12 -2.63
C ASP A 77 2.30 1.83 -2.61
N VAL A 78 2.38 1.17 -3.76
CA VAL A 78 3.24 0.01 -3.96
C VAL A 78 4.54 0.49 -4.60
N ASP A 79 5.64 0.34 -3.88
CA ASP A 79 6.98 0.74 -4.35
C ASP A 79 7.78 -0.49 -4.76
N LEU A 80 8.18 -0.53 -6.01
CA LEU A 80 8.95 -1.63 -6.58
C LEU A 80 10.30 -1.14 -7.09
N ALA A 81 11.32 -1.97 -6.90
CA ALA A 81 12.63 -1.83 -7.53
C ALA A 81 12.85 -3.02 -8.46
N ALA A 82 13.31 -2.77 -9.67
CA ALA A 82 13.54 -3.81 -10.65
C ALA A 82 14.94 -3.68 -11.26
N TRP A 83 15.62 -4.80 -11.40
CA TRP A 83 16.92 -4.91 -12.06
C TRP A 83 16.77 -5.62 -13.39
N GLY A 84 17.61 -5.27 -14.34
CA GLY A 84 17.71 -5.96 -15.62
C GLY A 84 16.82 -5.44 -16.72
N ILE A 85 15.95 -4.47 -16.47
CA ILE A 85 15.13 -3.85 -17.51
C ILE A 85 16.04 -2.95 -18.35
N PRO A 86 16.08 -3.14 -19.68
CA PRO A 86 16.86 -2.25 -20.53
C PRO A 86 16.44 -0.79 -20.37
N PRO A 87 17.39 0.16 -20.31
CA PRO A 87 17.06 1.57 -20.11
C PRO A 87 16.04 2.13 -21.11
N GLU A 88 16.11 1.69 -22.37
CA GLU A 88 15.19 2.12 -23.43
C GLU A 88 13.76 1.61 -23.24
N ARG A 89 13.56 0.61 -22.38
CA ARG A 89 12.25 0.04 -22.07
C ARG A 89 11.72 0.44 -20.69
N PHE A 90 12.53 1.15 -19.90
CA PHE A 90 12.17 1.44 -18.51
C PHE A 90 10.92 2.30 -18.37
N TYR A 91 10.78 3.34 -19.21
CA TYR A 91 9.58 4.18 -19.16
C TYR A 91 8.31 3.43 -19.55
N ALA A 92 8.40 2.52 -20.52
CA ALA A 92 7.29 1.65 -20.88
C ALA A 92 6.91 0.71 -19.72
N ALA A 93 7.90 0.22 -18.98
CA ALA A 93 7.68 -0.60 -17.80
C ALA A 93 6.97 0.19 -16.69
N VAL A 94 7.41 1.43 -16.45
CA VAL A 94 6.75 2.33 -15.47
C VAL A 94 5.28 2.52 -15.85
N ALA A 95 5.00 2.83 -17.11
CA ALA A 95 3.63 3.03 -17.58
C ALA A 95 2.78 1.77 -17.44
N ALA A 96 3.34 0.60 -17.76
CA ALA A 96 2.64 -0.68 -17.69
C ALA A 96 2.22 -1.01 -16.25
N VAL A 97 3.11 -0.85 -15.27
CA VAL A 97 2.79 -1.18 -13.87
C VAL A 97 1.93 -0.10 -13.22
N THR A 98 2.14 1.17 -13.55
CA THR A 98 1.30 2.27 -13.04
C THR A 98 -0.15 2.12 -13.51
N GLY A 99 -0.36 1.59 -14.70
CA GLY A 99 -1.70 1.39 -15.28
C GLY A 99 -2.44 0.15 -14.79
N LEU A 100 -1.85 -0.68 -13.95
CA LEU A 100 -2.48 -1.93 -13.49
C LEU A 100 -3.67 -1.72 -12.55
N SER A 101 -3.68 -0.63 -11.80
CA SER A 101 -4.77 -0.32 -10.87
C SER A 101 -5.15 1.15 -10.94
N ALA A 102 -6.45 1.44 -10.91
CA ALA A 102 -6.97 2.79 -10.78
C ALA A 102 -7.00 3.27 -9.33
N ASP A 103 -6.99 2.34 -8.37
CA ASP A 103 -7.20 2.62 -6.95
C ASP A 103 -5.90 2.76 -6.17
N MET A 104 -4.81 2.23 -6.69
CA MET A 104 -3.53 2.21 -6.01
C MET A 104 -2.39 2.41 -7.00
N ARG A 105 -1.51 3.33 -6.67
CA ARG A 105 -0.37 3.64 -7.52
C ARG A 105 0.75 2.62 -7.32
N VAL A 106 1.39 2.24 -8.43
CA VAL A 106 2.62 1.46 -8.42
C VAL A 106 3.76 2.35 -8.90
N ASP A 107 4.71 2.58 -8.03
CA ASP A 107 5.93 3.32 -8.36
C ASP A 107 7.07 2.34 -8.64
N LEU A 108 7.70 2.48 -9.79
CA LEU A 108 8.82 1.64 -10.19
C LEU A 108 10.10 2.48 -10.22
N VAL A 109 11.13 2.01 -9.54
CA VAL A 109 12.44 2.65 -9.55
C VAL A 109 13.50 1.71 -10.11
N ASP A 110 14.50 2.31 -10.75
CA ASP A 110 15.72 1.62 -11.14
C ASP A 110 16.74 1.76 -10.01
N PRO A 111 17.06 0.66 -9.29
CA PRO A 111 17.99 0.75 -8.15
C PRO A 111 19.43 1.05 -8.56
N GLU A 112 19.78 0.88 -9.84
CA GLU A 112 21.10 1.21 -10.37
C GLU A 112 21.22 2.70 -10.74
N ASP A 113 20.09 3.39 -10.89
CA ASP A 113 20.03 4.81 -11.24
C ASP A 113 19.09 5.57 -10.28
N CYS A 114 19.35 5.46 -9.00
CA CYS A 114 18.61 6.15 -7.96
C CYS A 114 19.55 6.76 -6.93
N ARG A 115 19.01 7.61 -6.06
CA ARG A 115 19.78 8.24 -4.98
C ARG A 115 20.35 7.16 -4.05
N PRO A 116 21.58 7.34 -3.52
CA PRO A 116 22.18 6.36 -2.61
C PRO A 116 21.34 6.04 -1.37
N ALA A 117 20.64 7.04 -0.80
CA ALA A 117 19.76 6.83 0.34
C ALA A 117 18.59 5.90 0.00
N LEU A 118 17.99 6.03 -1.18
CA LEU A 118 16.93 5.16 -1.65
C LEU A 118 17.45 3.74 -1.90
N ARG A 119 18.62 3.62 -2.51
CA ARG A 119 19.28 2.32 -2.72
C ARG A 119 19.53 1.59 -1.41
N ALA A 120 20.00 2.29 -0.38
CA ALA A 120 20.19 1.72 0.94
C ALA A 120 18.88 1.26 1.56
N HIS A 121 17.83 2.06 1.42
CA HIS A 121 16.48 1.74 1.91
C HIS A 121 15.93 0.46 1.24
N ILE A 122 16.09 0.34 -0.06
CA ILE A 122 15.69 -0.85 -0.83
C ILE A 122 16.45 -2.08 -0.31
N ALA A 123 17.77 -1.96 -0.15
CA ALA A 123 18.63 -3.06 0.28
C ALA A 123 18.29 -3.56 1.69
N HIS A 124 17.93 -2.65 2.61
CA HIS A 124 17.66 -3.01 4.01
C HIS A 124 16.25 -3.54 4.25
N GLY A 125 15.26 -3.10 3.50
CA GLY A 125 13.86 -3.40 3.80
C GLY A 125 13.10 -4.12 2.69
N GLY A 126 13.73 -4.35 1.55
CA GLY A 126 13.08 -4.94 0.39
C GLY A 126 12.74 -6.42 0.55
N VAL A 127 11.60 -6.81 0.01
CA VAL A 127 11.15 -8.21 -0.05
C VAL A 127 11.13 -8.64 -1.49
N GLU A 128 11.79 -9.75 -1.80
CA GLU A 128 11.88 -10.29 -3.15
C GLU A 128 10.55 -10.86 -3.62
N LEU A 129 10.17 -10.51 -4.82
CA LEU A 129 8.94 -10.99 -5.46
C LEU A 129 9.22 -12.02 -6.55
#